data_79665b7702f33dc1f8410656498b84f1
#
_entry.id   79665b7702f33dc1f8410656498b84f1
#
_cell.length_a   1.000
_cell.length_b   1.000
_cell.length_c   1.000
_cell.angle_alpha   90.00
_cell.angle_beta   90.00
_cell.angle_gamma   90.00
#
_symmetry.space_group_name_H-M   'P 1'
#
loop_
_entity.id
_entity.type
_entity.pdbx_description
1 polymer ?
#
loop_
_entity_poly.entity_id
_entity_poly.type
_entity_poly.pdbx_seq_one_letter_code
_entity_poly.pdbx_strand_id
1 'polypeptide(L)'
;MSDLFASAALSVSELNRLAKSLLEDNLAGLWIAGEVSNLTRAASGHYYFSLKDSLAQVRCAMFKGTAQRFPALKEGDHIEVCGRIGIYEARGEFQITVSEVRLKGLGRLYEAYERLKAVLQAEGLFAAERKRPLPERPERIGVVTSLAAAALRDVVSTPKRRAPEKPLT
;
A
#
# COMPACT_ATOMS: atom_id res chain seq x y z
N MET A 1 40.90 -6.02 12.35
CA MET A 1 40.33 -5.07 11.38
C MET A 1 40.24 -3.63 11.92
N SER A 2 41.23 -3.19 12.70
CA SER A 2 41.12 -1.91 13.46
C SER A 2 42.10 -0.83 13.06
N ASP A 3 42.88 -0.97 11.99
CA ASP A 3 44.00 -0.06 11.67
C ASP A 3 43.86 0.76 10.39
N LEU A 4 42.69 0.76 9.72
CA LEU A 4 42.48 1.51 8.47
C LEU A 4 42.11 2.99 8.68
N PHE A 5 41.92 3.43 9.93
CA PHE A 5 41.47 4.80 10.24
C PHE A 5 42.43 5.63 11.09
N ALA A 6 43.65 5.19 11.20
CA ALA A 6 44.53 5.65 12.28
C ALA A 6 45.49 6.82 11.91
N SER A 7 45.28 7.71 10.91
CA SER A 7 46.13 8.91 10.87
C SER A 7 45.71 10.12 10.01
N ALA A 8 44.68 10.09 9.23
CA ALA A 8 44.25 11.29 8.48
C ALA A 8 42.72 11.52 8.68
N ALA A 9 42.35 12.77 9.01
CA ALA A 9 40.95 13.14 9.03
C ALA A 9 40.34 13.02 7.65
N LEU A 10 39.22 12.30 7.50
CA LEU A 10 38.47 12.22 6.25
C LEU A 10 37.75 13.55 6.01
N SER A 11 37.65 13.95 4.77
CA SER A 11 36.74 15.00 4.36
C SER A 11 35.29 14.49 4.43
N VAL A 12 34.31 15.42 4.50
CA VAL A 12 32.88 15.08 4.50
C VAL A 12 32.50 14.28 3.25
N SER A 13 33.07 14.61 2.10
CA SER A 13 32.85 13.89 0.84
C SER A 13 33.36 12.46 0.88
N GLU A 14 34.52 12.24 1.48
CA GLU A 14 35.10 10.90 1.65
C GLU A 14 34.27 10.06 2.60
N LEU A 15 33.80 10.65 3.71
CA LEU A 15 32.91 9.98 4.66
C LEU A 15 31.60 9.55 3.98
N ASN A 16 30.95 10.48 3.24
CA ASN A 16 29.69 10.18 2.56
C ASN A 16 29.87 9.07 1.50
N ARG A 17 30.99 9.09 0.78
CA ARG A 17 31.31 8.06 -0.23
C ARG A 17 31.55 6.70 0.41
N LEU A 18 32.28 6.66 1.50
CA LEU A 18 32.54 5.43 2.27
C LEU A 18 31.23 4.86 2.82
N ALA A 19 30.42 5.70 3.47
CA ALA A 19 29.13 5.28 3.99
C ALA A 19 28.19 4.75 2.89
N LYS A 20 28.17 5.41 1.73
CA LYS A 20 27.39 4.96 0.56
C LYS A 20 27.83 3.58 0.09
N SER A 21 29.15 3.35 -0.11
CA SER A 21 29.68 2.04 -0.53
C SER A 21 29.29 0.95 0.46
N LEU A 22 29.49 1.18 1.76
CA LEU A 22 29.13 0.22 2.80
C LEU A 22 27.62 -0.14 2.79
N LEU A 23 26.75 0.83 2.56
CA LEU A 23 25.31 0.58 2.49
C LEU A 23 24.94 -0.17 1.20
N GLU A 24 25.45 0.25 0.06
CA GLU A 24 25.16 -0.37 -1.24
C GLU A 24 25.64 -1.83 -1.28
N ASP A 25 26.82 -2.12 -0.72
CA ASP A 25 27.39 -3.47 -0.71
C ASP A 25 26.66 -4.44 0.21
N ASN A 26 26.09 -3.94 1.33
CA ASN A 26 25.48 -4.80 2.34
C ASN A 26 23.95 -4.85 2.28
N LEU A 27 23.29 -3.87 1.65
CA LEU A 27 21.83 -3.77 1.63
C LEU A 27 21.22 -3.96 0.23
N ALA A 28 21.97 -4.56 -0.69
CA ALA A 28 21.48 -4.82 -2.03
C ALA A 28 20.35 -5.85 -2.04
N GLY A 29 19.32 -5.63 -2.86
CA GLY A 29 18.23 -6.58 -3.09
C GLY A 29 17.19 -6.70 -1.97
N LEU A 30 17.26 -5.84 -0.94
CA LEU A 30 16.27 -5.85 0.13
C LEU A 30 14.95 -5.23 -0.33
N TRP A 31 13.85 -5.86 0.11
CA TRP A 31 12.51 -5.29 -0.03
C TRP A 31 12.12 -4.58 1.27
N ILE A 32 11.77 -3.30 1.17
CA ILE A 32 11.38 -2.45 2.28
C ILE A 32 9.89 -2.14 2.17
N ALA A 33 9.14 -2.45 3.21
CA ALA A 33 7.70 -2.24 3.28
C ALA A 33 7.38 -0.97 4.06
N GLY A 34 6.39 -0.21 3.61
CA GLY A 34 5.90 0.97 4.32
C GLY A 34 4.69 1.60 3.64
N GLU A 35 4.25 2.70 4.22
CA GLU A 35 3.19 3.57 3.70
C GLU A 35 3.83 4.76 2.97
N VAL A 36 3.32 5.10 1.80
CA VAL A 36 3.74 6.27 1.02
C VAL A 36 3.27 7.55 1.71
N SER A 37 4.19 8.47 1.93
CA SER A 37 3.89 9.79 2.47
C SER A 37 4.76 10.87 1.81
N ASN A 38 4.33 12.14 1.88
CA ASN A 38 5.03 13.29 1.27
C ASN A 38 5.32 13.07 -0.23
N LEU A 39 4.34 12.51 -0.94
CA LEU A 39 4.49 12.17 -2.35
C LEU A 39 4.50 13.42 -3.22
N THR A 40 5.57 13.59 -3.98
CA THR A 40 5.74 14.68 -4.94
C THR A 40 6.08 14.11 -6.31
N ARG A 41 5.36 14.52 -7.33
CA ARG A 41 5.66 14.21 -8.72
C ARG A 41 6.30 15.44 -9.37
N ALA A 42 7.58 15.35 -9.70
CA ALA A 42 8.28 16.41 -10.42
C ALA A 42 7.79 16.53 -11.86
N ALA A 43 7.90 17.72 -12.44
CA ALA A 43 7.58 17.97 -13.86
C ALA A 43 8.36 17.04 -14.81
N SER A 44 9.55 16.61 -14.42
CA SER A 44 10.38 15.62 -15.12
C SER A 44 9.80 14.20 -15.13
N GLY A 45 8.73 13.94 -14.37
CA GLY A 45 8.09 12.64 -14.22
C GLY A 45 8.73 11.73 -13.17
N HIS A 46 9.68 12.24 -12.37
CA HIS A 46 10.22 11.53 -11.21
C HIS A 46 9.27 11.64 -10.04
N TYR A 47 9.22 10.60 -9.19
CA TYR A 47 8.51 10.62 -7.92
C TYR A 47 9.52 10.71 -6.78
N TYR A 48 9.22 11.59 -5.83
CA TYR A 48 9.91 11.68 -4.55
C TYR A 48 8.88 11.49 -3.46
N PHE A 49 9.16 10.60 -2.52
CA PHE A 49 8.25 10.29 -1.43
C PHE A 49 9.01 9.79 -0.21
N SER A 50 8.35 9.74 0.93
CA SER A 50 8.84 9.03 2.11
C SER A 50 8.11 7.70 2.23
N LEU A 51 8.84 6.64 2.52
CA LEU A 51 8.28 5.37 2.94
C LEU A 51 8.37 5.33 4.46
N LYS A 52 7.25 5.22 5.15
CA LYS A 52 7.16 5.26 6.61
C LYS A 52 6.51 4.01 7.20
N ASP A 53 6.84 3.71 8.43
CA ASP A 53 6.11 2.81 9.32
C ASP A 53 5.73 3.54 10.61
N SER A 54 5.38 2.80 11.68
CA SER A 54 4.99 3.40 12.96
C SER A 54 6.13 4.07 13.73
N LEU A 55 7.39 3.80 13.37
CA LEU A 55 8.57 4.21 14.14
C LEU A 55 9.57 5.03 13.33
N ALA A 56 9.60 4.87 12.02
CA ALA A 56 10.63 5.44 11.17
C ALA A 56 10.12 5.82 9.78
N GLN A 57 10.93 6.61 9.08
CA GLN A 57 10.73 6.92 7.67
C GLN A 57 12.05 6.99 6.92
N VAL A 58 12.00 6.69 5.62
CA VAL A 58 13.14 6.82 4.71
C VAL A 58 12.71 7.53 3.43
N ARG A 59 13.57 8.39 2.89
CA ARG A 59 13.33 9.05 1.61
C ARG A 59 13.50 8.08 0.45
N CYS A 60 12.62 8.20 -0.53
CA CYS A 60 12.62 7.40 -1.75
C CYS A 60 12.63 8.32 -2.97
N ALA A 61 13.45 7.96 -3.95
CA ALA A 61 13.47 8.59 -5.26
C ALA A 61 13.20 7.53 -6.33
N MET A 62 12.16 7.70 -7.12
CA MET A 62 11.81 6.81 -8.22
C MET A 62 11.87 7.57 -9.53
N PHE A 63 12.81 7.19 -10.40
CA PHE A 63 13.00 7.86 -11.67
C PHE A 63 11.89 7.54 -12.68
N LYS A 64 11.66 8.44 -13.65
CA LYS A 64 10.61 8.35 -14.66
C LYS A 64 10.53 6.98 -15.34
N GLY A 65 11.66 6.40 -15.75
CA GLY A 65 11.70 5.09 -16.41
C GLY A 65 11.17 3.95 -15.53
N THR A 66 11.41 4.01 -14.23
CA THR A 66 10.85 3.10 -13.25
C THR A 66 9.37 3.42 -13.01
N ALA A 67 9.04 4.69 -12.79
CA ALA A 67 7.68 5.14 -12.51
C ALA A 67 6.66 4.77 -13.60
N GLN A 68 7.07 4.72 -14.85
CA GLN A 68 6.19 4.35 -15.98
C GLN A 68 5.84 2.85 -16.02
N ARG A 69 6.57 2.00 -15.31
CA ARG A 69 6.34 0.54 -15.27
C ARG A 69 5.37 0.11 -14.19
N PHE A 70 5.01 1.02 -13.30
CA PHE A 70 4.15 0.74 -12.15
C PHE A 70 2.88 1.61 -12.16
N PRO A 71 1.80 1.19 -11.50
CA PRO A 71 0.63 2.04 -11.29
C PRO A 71 1.02 3.35 -10.58
N ALA A 72 0.28 4.41 -10.87
CA ALA A 72 0.51 5.70 -10.22
C ALA A 72 0.34 5.56 -8.70
N LEU A 73 1.40 5.86 -7.97
CA LEU A 73 1.40 5.87 -6.51
C LEU A 73 0.51 6.99 -5.98
N LYS A 74 -0.09 6.75 -4.83
CA LYS A 74 -0.90 7.71 -4.09
C LYS A 74 -0.42 7.80 -2.65
N GLU A 75 -0.69 8.94 -2.04
CA GLU A 75 -0.50 9.15 -0.60
C GLU A 75 -1.30 8.09 0.17
N GLY A 76 -0.67 7.47 1.16
CA GLY A 76 -1.29 6.40 1.97
C GLY A 76 -1.21 4.99 1.37
N ASP A 77 -0.68 4.82 0.16
CA ASP A 77 -0.49 3.48 -0.41
C ASP A 77 0.48 2.66 0.45
N HIS A 78 0.09 1.44 0.80
CA HIS A 78 0.99 0.47 1.41
C HIS A 78 1.73 -0.31 0.33
N ILE A 79 3.04 -0.08 0.25
CA ILE A 79 3.89 -0.67 -0.79
C ILE A 79 5.12 -1.37 -0.22
N GLU A 80 5.73 -2.19 -1.03
CA GLU A 80 7.09 -2.65 -0.84
C GLU A 80 7.94 -2.15 -2.00
N VAL A 81 9.10 -1.62 -1.68
CA VAL A 81 10.06 -1.14 -2.68
C VAL A 81 11.35 -1.93 -2.60
N CYS A 82 11.96 -2.18 -3.74
CA CYS A 82 13.33 -2.66 -3.86
C CYS A 82 14.13 -1.64 -4.68
N GLY A 83 15.39 -1.48 -4.34
CA GLY A 83 16.24 -0.54 -5.02
C GLY A 83 17.62 -0.40 -4.35
N ARG A 84 18.35 0.62 -4.75
CA ARG A 84 19.64 0.94 -4.19
C ARG A 84 19.46 1.77 -2.93
N ILE A 85 19.91 1.22 -1.80
CA ILE A 85 19.91 1.87 -0.50
C ILE A 85 21.27 2.53 -0.30
N GLY A 86 21.31 3.82 -0.06
CA GLY A 86 22.60 4.53 0.06
C GLY A 86 22.45 5.96 0.56
N ILE A 87 23.49 6.73 0.37
CA ILE A 87 23.60 8.14 0.73
C ILE A 87 23.57 9.00 -0.54
N TYR A 88 22.71 10.02 -0.53
CA TYR A 88 22.81 11.10 -1.51
C TYR A 88 24.00 12.00 -1.12
N GLU A 89 25.14 11.79 -1.78
CA GLU A 89 26.45 12.33 -1.37
C GLU A 89 26.45 13.85 -1.17
N ALA A 90 25.75 14.59 -2.04
CA ALA A 90 25.74 16.05 -1.99
C ALA A 90 25.11 16.62 -0.71
N ARG A 91 24.24 15.85 -0.02
CA ARG A 91 23.55 16.29 1.19
C ARG A 91 23.80 15.37 2.40
N GLY A 92 24.43 14.23 2.20
CA GLY A 92 24.60 13.21 3.24
C GLY A 92 23.27 12.56 3.66
N GLU A 93 22.24 12.62 2.79
CA GLU A 93 20.90 12.13 3.12
C GLU A 93 20.78 10.64 2.78
N PHE A 94 20.34 9.85 3.76
CA PHE A 94 20.00 8.45 3.56
C PHE A 94 18.73 8.32 2.71
N GLN A 95 18.81 7.55 1.62
CA GLN A 95 17.69 7.39 0.69
C GLN A 95 17.69 6.03 -0.03
N ILE A 96 16.53 5.67 -0.58
CA ILE A 96 16.35 4.54 -1.48
C ILE A 96 16.14 5.06 -2.90
N THR A 97 17.00 4.67 -3.84
CA THR A 97 16.72 4.83 -5.26
C THR A 97 15.94 3.63 -5.75
N VAL A 98 14.63 3.81 -5.93
CA VAL A 98 13.68 2.72 -6.19
C VAL A 98 13.83 2.21 -7.63
N SER A 99 14.00 0.90 -7.79
CA SER A 99 14.02 0.18 -9.07
C SER A 99 12.77 -0.67 -9.30
N GLU A 100 12.15 -1.16 -8.21
CA GLU A 100 10.95 -1.99 -8.26
C GLU A 100 9.98 -1.60 -7.15
N VAL A 101 8.68 -1.76 -7.45
CA VAL A 101 7.58 -1.49 -6.52
C VAL A 101 6.56 -2.61 -6.62
N ARG A 102 5.99 -3.02 -5.51
CA ARG A 102 4.80 -3.87 -5.45
C ARG A 102 3.84 -3.39 -4.37
N LEU A 103 2.55 -3.45 -4.65
CA LEU A 103 1.54 -3.08 -3.68
C LEU A 103 1.50 -4.11 -2.55
N LYS A 104 1.67 -3.65 -1.31
CA LYS A 104 1.59 -4.51 -0.13
C LYS A 104 0.13 -4.77 0.22
N GLY A 105 -0.22 -6.03 0.38
CA GLY A 105 -1.52 -6.43 0.92
C GLY A 105 -2.58 -6.81 -0.11
N LEU A 106 -2.54 -6.35 -1.35
CA LEU A 106 -3.48 -6.81 -2.37
C LEU A 106 -3.36 -8.31 -2.62
N GLY A 107 -2.13 -8.86 -2.68
CA GLY A 107 -1.90 -10.29 -2.85
C GLY A 107 -2.42 -11.10 -1.66
N ARG A 108 -2.07 -10.72 -0.43
CA ARG A 108 -2.49 -11.46 0.78
C ARG A 108 -4.00 -11.36 1.04
N LEU A 109 -4.61 -10.19 0.80
CA LEU A 109 -6.06 -10.02 0.89
C LEU A 109 -6.77 -10.79 -0.22
N TYR A 110 -6.24 -10.78 -1.43
CA TYR A 110 -6.77 -11.55 -2.55
C TYR A 110 -6.64 -13.06 -2.30
N GLU A 111 -5.49 -13.54 -1.82
CA GLU A 111 -5.32 -14.94 -1.42
C GLU A 111 -6.27 -15.36 -0.30
N ALA A 112 -6.45 -14.50 0.72
CA ALA A 112 -7.40 -14.74 1.79
C ALA A 112 -8.84 -14.77 1.28
N TYR A 113 -9.19 -13.86 0.37
CA TYR A 113 -10.50 -13.83 -0.31
C TYR A 113 -10.72 -15.10 -1.15
N GLU A 114 -9.79 -15.48 -2.01
CA GLU A 114 -9.92 -16.69 -2.83
C GLU A 114 -9.97 -17.96 -1.97
N ARG A 115 -9.20 -18.03 -0.89
CA ARG A 115 -9.28 -19.14 0.07
C ARG A 115 -10.64 -19.21 0.74
N LEU A 116 -11.16 -18.09 1.24
CA LEU A 116 -12.49 -18.03 1.85
C LEU A 116 -13.57 -18.40 0.84
N LYS A 117 -13.50 -17.86 -0.36
CA LYS A 117 -14.44 -18.19 -1.44
C LYS A 117 -14.44 -19.68 -1.79
N ALA A 118 -13.25 -20.30 -1.88
CA ALA A 118 -13.13 -21.74 -2.14
C ALA A 118 -13.75 -22.57 -1.01
N VAL A 119 -13.55 -22.20 0.25
CA VAL A 119 -14.17 -22.85 1.41
C VAL A 119 -15.71 -22.76 1.33
N LEU A 120 -16.24 -21.54 1.13
CA LEU A 120 -17.69 -21.31 1.03
C LEU A 120 -18.32 -22.02 -0.18
N GLN A 121 -17.56 -22.15 -1.27
CA GLN A 121 -17.97 -22.90 -2.45
C GLN A 121 -17.98 -24.41 -2.19
N ALA A 122 -16.99 -24.96 -1.48
CA ALA A 122 -16.95 -26.36 -1.08
C ALA A 122 -18.08 -26.73 -0.09
N GLU A 123 -18.47 -25.77 0.77
CA GLU A 123 -19.64 -25.90 1.65
C GLU A 123 -20.98 -25.77 0.89
N GLY A 124 -20.93 -25.52 -0.42
CA GLY A 124 -22.12 -25.38 -1.29
C GLY A 124 -22.95 -24.13 -1.04
N LEU A 125 -22.41 -23.11 -0.36
CA LEU A 125 -23.17 -21.89 -0.02
C LEU A 125 -23.56 -21.07 -1.24
N PHE A 126 -22.87 -21.24 -2.36
CA PHE A 126 -23.18 -20.56 -3.63
C PHE A 126 -24.09 -21.39 -4.55
N ALA A 127 -24.44 -22.60 -4.18
CA ALA A 127 -25.28 -23.47 -4.99
C ALA A 127 -26.65 -22.86 -5.25
N ALA A 128 -27.15 -22.98 -6.48
CA ALA A 128 -28.43 -22.39 -6.88
C ALA A 128 -29.61 -22.96 -6.09
N GLU A 129 -29.50 -24.22 -5.70
CA GLU A 129 -30.51 -24.96 -4.92
C GLU A 129 -30.70 -24.41 -3.49
N ARG A 130 -29.67 -23.73 -2.96
CA ARG A 130 -29.74 -23.07 -1.64
C ARG A 130 -30.35 -21.67 -1.70
N LYS A 131 -30.44 -21.07 -2.88
CA LYS A 131 -31.00 -19.75 -3.06
C LYS A 131 -32.52 -19.83 -2.98
N ARG A 132 -33.10 -19.15 -2.01
CA ARG A 132 -34.56 -19.04 -1.89
C ARG A 132 -35.06 -17.96 -2.83
N PRO A 133 -36.23 -18.16 -3.50
CA PRO A 133 -36.88 -17.10 -4.25
C PRO A 133 -37.25 -15.94 -3.29
N LEU A 134 -37.18 -14.72 -3.83
CA LEU A 134 -37.62 -13.56 -3.06
C LEU A 134 -39.13 -13.64 -2.82
N PRO A 135 -39.63 -13.35 -1.61
CA PRO A 135 -41.05 -13.29 -1.35
C PRO A 135 -41.68 -12.13 -2.12
N GLU A 136 -42.84 -12.33 -2.70
CA GLU A 136 -43.58 -11.28 -3.43
C GLU A 136 -43.94 -10.11 -2.51
N ARG A 137 -44.18 -10.37 -1.23
CA ARG A 137 -44.54 -9.38 -0.20
C ARG A 137 -43.66 -9.58 1.04
N PRO A 138 -42.45 -8.97 1.07
CA PRO A 138 -41.64 -9.08 2.26
C PRO A 138 -42.27 -8.37 3.44
N GLU A 139 -42.29 -9.02 4.59
CA GLU A 139 -42.79 -8.42 5.84
C GLU A 139 -41.75 -7.49 6.48
N ARG A 140 -40.48 -7.81 6.31
CA ARG A 140 -39.36 -7.05 6.89
C ARG A 140 -38.17 -7.03 5.92
N ILE A 141 -37.48 -5.91 5.87
CA ILE A 141 -36.27 -5.74 5.06
C ILE A 141 -35.09 -5.52 5.98
N GLY A 142 -34.10 -6.43 5.94
CA GLY A 142 -32.83 -6.28 6.65
C GLY A 142 -31.77 -5.66 5.75
N VAL A 143 -31.01 -4.69 6.28
CA VAL A 143 -29.91 -4.04 5.56
C VAL A 143 -28.62 -4.23 6.34
N VAL A 144 -27.66 -4.94 5.74
CA VAL A 144 -26.32 -5.13 6.31
C VAL A 144 -25.34 -4.22 5.58
N THR A 145 -24.92 -3.14 6.23
CA THR A 145 -24.01 -2.16 5.63
C THR A 145 -23.27 -1.38 6.71
N SER A 146 -22.24 -0.62 6.29
CA SER A 146 -21.59 0.35 7.17
C SER A 146 -22.50 1.56 7.41
N LEU A 147 -22.55 2.07 8.65
CA LEU A 147 -23.29 3.29 8.99
C LEU A 147 -22.81 4.53 8.20
N ALA A 148 -21.55 4.52 7.73
CA ALA A 148 -20.96 5.57 6.91
C ALA A 148 -21.21 5.39 5.40
N ALA A 149 -21.94 4.34 4.98
CA ALA A 149 -22.19 4.10 3.57
C ALA A 149 -23.05 5.21 2.95
N ALA A 150 -22.55 5.86 1.90
CA ALA A 150 -23.22 6.97 1.23
C ALA A 150 -24.64 6.59 0.75
N ALA A 151 -24.81 5.36 0.25
CA ALA A 151 -26.08 4.84 -0.23
C ALA A 151 -27.10 4.48 0.88
N LEU A 152 -26.70 4.43 2.16
CA LEU A 152 -27.60 4.04 3.25
C LEU A 152 -28.82 4.96 3.35
N ARG A 153 -28.64 6.26 3.16
CA ARG A 153 -29.74 7.25 3.18
C ARG A 153 -30.79 6.95 2.11
N ASP A 154 -30.35 6.59 0.90
CA ASP A 154 -31.26 6.29 -0.22
C ASP A 154 -31.99 4.96 0.02
N VAL A 155 -31.27 3.96 0.55
CA VAL A 155 -31.86 2.66 0.91
C VAL A 155 -32.92 2.81 2.01
N VAL A 156 -32.73 3.71 2.96
CA VAL A 156 -33.70 3.98 4.04
C VAL A 156 -34.85 4.85 3.55
N SER A 157 -34.59 5.89 2.77
CA SER A 157 -35.61 6.86 2.31
C SER A 157 -36.60 6.28 1.32
N THR A 158 -36.14 5.40 0.43
CA THR A 158 -36.96 4.83 -0.63
C THR A 158 -38.08 3.91 -0.11
N PRO A 159 -37.81 2.91 0.76
CA PRO A 159 -38.88 2.11 1.37
C PRO A 159 -39.82 2.94 2.24
N LYS A 160 -39.31 3.88 3.05
CA LYS A 160 -40.16 4.78 3.85
C LYS A 160 -41.19 5.55 3.03
N ARG A 161 -40.82 5.92 1.80
CA ARG A 161 -41.73 6.64 0.88
C ARG A 161 -42.69 5.72 0.13
N ARG A 162 -42.23 4.51 -0.26
CA ARG A 162 -43.02 3.58 -1.11
C ARG A 162 -43.82 2.55 -0.36
N ALA A 163 -43.39 2.16 0.84
CA ALA A 163 -43.97 1.14 1.67
C ALA A 163 -43.74 1.48 3.15
N PRO A 164 -44.33 2.55 3.66
CA PRO A 164 -44.09 3.07 5.01
C PRO A 164 -44.46 2.07 6.11
N GLU A 165 -45.35 1.10 5.82
CA GLU A 165 -45.75 0.03 6.73
C GLU A 165 -44.70 -1.08 6.88
N LYS A 166 -43.64 -1.10 6.09
CA LYS A 166 -42.60 -2.13 6.13
C LYS A 166 -41.45 -1.72 7.03
N PRO A 167 -41.18 -2.46 8.12
CA PRO A 167 -40.07 -2.16 9.00
C PRO A 167 -38.74 -2.46 8.33
N LEU A 168 -37.80 -1.53 8.48
CA LEU A 168 -36.37 -1.70 8.15
C LEU A 168 -35.62 -2.06 9.41
N THR A 169 -34.72 -3.03 9.30
CA THR A 169 -33.89 -3.51 10.43
C THR A 169 -32.42 -3.51 10.00
#